data_dace0b39c0e678e3497718530ae0e7d7
#
_entry.id   dace0b39c0e678e3497718530ae0e7d7
#
_cell.length_a   1.000
_cell.length_b   1.000
_cell.length_c   1.000
_cell.angle_alpha   90.00
_cell.angle_beta   90.00
_cell.angle_gamma   90.00
#
_symmetry.space_group_name_H-M   'P 1'
#
loop_
_entity.id
_entity.type
_entity.pdbx_description
1 polymer ?
#
loop_
_entity_poly.entity_id
_entity_poly.type
_entity_poly.pdbx_seq_one_letter_code
_entity_poly.pdbx_strand_id
1 'polypeptide(L)'
;YKGVAKSKYVNDKQITDHYAIIPTGQGLGNLNGLNDIQRKVYDIIARRFLSIFFPAAEYEKVSLTLTRKIHTTVGEKEEGIESFFANFKRLKKPGYLLIAGMPSDKKQEEQKLTDEELAAFAALKKGDTIPVKEFNIKEGETSPPKRYSSGTLILAMENAGQLIEDEELREQIKGS
;
A
#
# COMPACT_ATOMS: atom_id res chain seq x y z
N TYR A 1 1.70 24.40 0.62
CA TYR A 1 2.52 23.78 -0.46
C TYR A 1 2.33 24.58 -1.75
N LYS A 2 3.39 25.28 -2.21
CA LYS A 2 3.33 26.17 -3.39
C LYS A 2 3.35 25.43 -4.75
N GLY A 3 3.53 24.12 -4.78
CA GLY A 3 3.71 23.33 -5.99
C GLY A 3 2.49 22.58 -6.50
N VAL A 4 1.30 22.78 -5.91
CA VAL A 4 0.08 22.01 -6.26
C VAL A 4 -0.30 22.15 -7.73
N ALA A 5 -0.18 23.35 -8.30
CA ALA A 5 -0.50 23.61 -9.71
C ALA A 5 0.35 22.79 -10.71
N LYS A 6 1.55 22.36 -10.29
CA LYS A 6 2.46 21.52 -11.10
C LYS A 6 2.43 20.04 -10.67
N SER A 7 1.52 19.67 -9.79
CA SER A 7 1.42 18.30 -9.27
C SER A 7 0.48 17.46 -10.13
N LYS A 8 0.54 16.13 -9.94
CA LYS A 8 -0.39 15.17 -10.58
C LYS A 8 -1.87 15.40 -10.22
N TYR A 9 -2.16 16.25 -9.26
CA TYR A 9 -3.53 16.56 -8.82
C TYR A 9 -4.20 17.66 -9.66
N VAL A 10 -3.46 18.31 -10.56
CA VAL A 10 -3.97 19.36 -11.45
C VAL A 10 -3.66 18.95 -12.88
N ASN A 11 -4.70 18.64 -13.64
CA ASN A 11 -4.58 18.25 -15.03
C ASN A 11 -5.82 18.71 -15.83
N ASP A 12 -5.75 19.89 -16.39
CA ASP A 12 -6.84 20.48 -17.17
C ASP A 12 -7.20 19.66 -18.41
N LYS A 13 -6.27 18.86 -18.95
CA LYS A 13 -6.51 18.02 -20.11
C LYS A 13 -7.39 16.80 -19.83
N GLN A 14 -7.54 16.45 -18.56
CA GLN A 14 -8.38 15.33 -18.10
C GLN A 14 -9.76 15.78 -17.62
N ILE A 15 -10.07 17.08 -17.73
CA ILE A 15 -11.41 17.58 -17.39
C ILE A 15 -12.33 17.24 -18.56
N THR A 16 -13.35 16.43 -18.28
CA THR A 16 -14.43 16.11 -19.20
C THR A 16 -15.70 16.86 -18.76
N ASP A 17 -16.68 16.16 -18.28
CA ASP A 17 -18.01 16.65 -17.90
C ASP A 17 -18.17 16.85 -16.39
N HIS A 18 -17.18 16.44 -15.59
CA HIS A 18 -17.24 16.48 -14.14
C HIS A 18 -16.08 17.27 -13.53
N TYR A 19 -16.41 18.06 -12.54
CA TYR A 19 -15.42 18.78 -11.73
C TYR A 19 -14.96 17.91 -10.55
N ALA A 20 -13.79 18.26 -9.99
CA ALA A 20 -13.34 17.65 -8.75
C ALA A 20 -14.31 17.97 -7.59
N ILE A 21 -14.57 16.98 -6.75
CA ILE A 21 -15.34 17.16 -5.52
C ILE A 21 -14.43 17.76 -4.46
N ILE A 22 -14.61 19.04 -4.17
CA ILE A 22 -13.82 19.80 -3.21
C ILE A 22 -14.71 20.62 -2.28
N PRO A 23 -14.26 20.97 -1.06
CA PRO A 23 -14.98 21.91 -0.21
C PRO A 23 -15.06 23.29 -0.87
N THR A 24 -16.26 23.87 -0.94
CA THR A 24 -16.46 25.20 -1.54
C THR A 24 -16.16 26.33 -0.56
N GLY A 25 -16.06 26.04 0.71
CA GLY A 25 -15.94 27.04 1.77
C GLY A 25 -17.25 27.77 2.11
N GLN A 26 -18.35 27.45 1.41
CA GLN A 26 -19.67 28.06 1.67
C GLN A 26 -20.44 27.25 2.72
N GLY A 27 -21.27 27.91 3.49
CA GLY A 27 -22.18 27.25 4.42
C GLY A 27 -21.51 26.59 5.62
N LEU A 28 -20.29 26.97 5.98
CA LEU A 28 -19.54 26.37 7.10
C LEU A 28 -20.29 26.42 8.43
N GLY A 29 -21.13 27.42 8.63
CA GLY A 29 -22.01 27.53 9.82
C GLY A 29 -23.03 26.39 9.94
N ASN A 30 -23.37 25.75 8.84
CA ASN A 30 -24.34 24.65 8.80
C ASN A 30 -23.74 23.26 9.12
N LEU A 31 -22.43 23.16 9.32
CA LEU A 31 -21.77 21.90 9.64
C LEU A 31 -22.30 21.24 10.92
N ASN A 32 -22.77 22.05 11.88
CA ASN A 32 -23.36 21.55 13.12
C ASN A 32 -24.72 20.86 12.93
N GLY A 33 -25.43 21.19 11.84
CA GLY A 33 -26.71 20.58 11.48
C GLY A 33 -26.60 19.28 10.70
N LEU A 34 -25.38 18.85 10.34
CA LEU A 34 -25.16 17.59 9.62
C LEU A 34 -25.36 16.38 10.53
N ASN A 35 -26.02 15.34 10.00
CA ASN A 35 -26.03 14.05 10.66
C ASN A 35 -24.63 13.38 10.59
N ASP A 36 -24.44 12.28 11.34
CA ASP A 36 -23.14 11.60 11.46
C ASP A 36 -22.57 11.12 10.12
N ILE A 37 -23.42 10.63 9.23
CA ILE A 37 -22.98 10.13 7.90
C ILE A 37 -22.53 11.30 7.05
N GLN A 38 -23.31 12.37 6.98
CA GLN A 38 -22.99 13.57 6.23
C GLN A 38 -21.69 14.20 6.73
N ARG A 39 -21.49 14.26 8.05
CA ARG A 39 -20.28 14.79 8.67
C ARG A 39 -19.05 13.95 8.30
N LYS A 40 -19.17 12.61 8.36
CA LYS A 40 -18.09 11.70 7.97
C LYS A 40 -17.72 11.85 6.49
N VAL A 41 -18.69 11.95 5.60
CA VAL A 41 -18.46 12.16 4.17
C VAL A 41 -17.76 13.50 3.92
N TYR A 42 -18.23 14.57 4.53
CA TYR A 42 -17.60 15.88 4.45
C TYR A 42 -16.16 15.86 4.96
N ASP A 43 -15.91 15.23 6.12
CA ASP A 43 -14.58 15.12 6.71
C ASP A 43 -13.60 14.36 5.79
N ILE A 44 -14.04 13.27 5.18
CA ILE A 44 -13.22 12.49 4.22
C ILE A 44 -12.84 13.36 3.01
N ILE A 45 -13.82 14.09 2.43
CA ILE A 45 -13.57 14.97 1.28
C ILE A 45 -12.62 16.10 1.67
N ALA A 46 -12.89 16.77 2.79
CA ALA A 46 -12.07 17.89 3.27
C ALA A 46 -10.62 17.43 3.58
N ARG A 47 -10.45 16.31 4.28
CA ARG A 47 -9.13 15.74 4.55
C ARG A 47 -8.41 15.36 3.28
N ARG A 48 -9.09 14.74 2.33
CA ARG A 48 -8.51 14.38 1.03
C ARG A 48 -8.05 15.62 0.26
N PHE A 49 -8.88 16.65 0.21
CA PHE A 49 -8.52 17.91 -0.42
C PHE A 49 -7.33 18.58 0.28
N LEU A 50 -7.38 18.71 1.60
CA LEU A 50 -6.29 19.33 2.35
C LEU A 50 -4.98 18.57 2.25
N SER A 51 -5.04 17.25 2.16
CA SER A 51 -3.84 16.40 2.09
C SER A 51 -2.99 16.64 0.84
N ILE A 52 -3.56 17.16 -0.26
CA ILE A 52 -2.79 17.48 -1.47
C ILE A 52 -1.79 18.63 -1.27
N PHE A 53 -1.99 19.46 -0.26
CA PHE A 53 -1.12 20.58 0.07
C PHE A 53 0.04 20.20 1.01
N PHE A 54 0.09 18.94 1.46
CA PHE A 54 1.14 18.43 2.33
C PHE A 54 2.17 17.63 1.54
N PRO A 55 3.41 17.55 2.05
CA PRO A 55 4.44 16.72 1.42
C PRO A 55 4.05 15.24 1.46
N ALA A 56 4.70 14.45 0.61
CA ALA A 56 4.53 13.00 0.62
C ALA A 56 4.97 12.39 1.97
N ALA A 57 4.33 11.29 2.36
CA ALA A 57 4.81 10.47 3.46
C ALA A 57 6.11 9.75 3.03
N GLU A 58 7.13 9.81 3.89
CA GLU A 58 8.39 9.13 3.65
C GLU A 58 8.45 7.85 4.46
N TYR A 59 8.79 6.76 3.79
CA TYR A 59 8.94 5.44 4.39
C TYR A 59 10.35 4.91 4.17
N GLU A 60 10.91 4.34 5.19
CA GLU A 60 12.08 3.49 5.10
C GLU A 60 11.63 2.05 4.83
N LYS A 61 12.19 1.44 3.80
CA LYS A 61 11.90 0.05 3.42
C LYS A 61 13.18 -0.75 3.48
N VAL A 62 13.13 -1.88 4.15
CA VAL A 62 14.19 -2.87 4.17
C VAL A 62 13.65 -4.14 3.56
N SER A 63 14.33 -4.65 2.52
CA SER A 63 13.99 -5.92 1.88
C SER A 63 15.16 -6.86 2.06
N LEU A 64 14.92 -8.01 2.67
CA LEU A 64 15.90 -9.06 2.90
C LEU A 64 15.57 -10.27 2.03
N THR A 65 16.59 -10.86 1.46
CA THR A 65 16.54 -12.17 0.82
C THR A 65 17.61 -13.03 1.46
N LEU A 66 17.20 -14.06 2.19
CA LEU A 66 18.09 -15.03 2.78
C LEU A 66 18.08 -16.30 1.93
N THR A 67 19.25 -16.86 1.69
CA THR A 67 19.39 -18.10 0.93
C THR A 67 20.06 -19.17 1.78
N ARG A 68 19.56 -20.38 1.71
CA ARG A 68 20.15 -21.57 2.35
C ARG A 68 20.42 -22.61 1.29
N LYS A 69 21.65 -23.14 1.28
CA LYS A 69 21.97 -24.32 0.49
C LYS A 69 21.46 -25.56 1.20
N ILE A 70 20.72 -26.39 0.51
CA ILE A 70 20.28 -27.71 0.99
C ILE A 70 21.01 -28.81 0.24
N HIS A 71 21.46 -29.81 1.00
CA HIS A 71 21.99 -31.03 0.45
C HIS A 71 20.98 -32.12 0.77
N THR A 72 20.34 -32.68 -0.24
CA THR A 72 19.41 -33.78 -0.05
C THR A 72 20.22 -35.09 -0.07
N THR A 73 20.11 -35.86 1.00
CA THR A 73 20.81 -37.16 1.15
C THR A 73 19.99 -38.34 0.64
N VAL A 74 18.77 -38.12 0.19
CA VAL A 74 17.84 -39.16 -0.27
C VAL A 74 17.69 -39.04 -1.79
N GLY A 75 18.26 -40.02 -2.51
CA GLY A 75 18.27 -40.05 -3.97
C GLY A 75 19.49 -39.39 -4.59
N GLU A 76 19.42 -39.08 -5.88
CA GLU A 76 20.50 -38.39 -6.59
C GLU A 76 20.79 -37.05 -5.90
N LYS A 77 22.08 -36.70 -5.80
CA LYS A 77 22.54 -35.46 -5.12
C LYS A 77 21.96 -34.23 -5.80
N GLU A 78 20.78 -33.77 -5.38
CA GLU A 78 20.26 -32.47 -5.77
C GLU A 78 20.75 -31.43 -4.76
N GLU A 79 21.61 -30.55 -5.23
CA GLU A 79 21.92 -29.30 -4.52
C GLU A 79 20.78 -28.29 -4.82
N GLY A 80 20.02 -27.97 -3.81
CA GLY A 80 18.94 -26.96 -3.90
C GLY A 80 19.30 -25.67 -3.17
N ILE A 81 18.61 -24.60 -3.50
CA ILE A 81 18.66 -23.32 -2.79
C ILE A 81 17.26 -22.99 -2.30
N GLU A 82 17.11 -22.89 -1.00
CA GLU A 82 15.92 -22.33 -0.38
C GLU A 82 16.08 -20.81 -0.25
N SER A 83 15.04 -20.06 -0.54
CA SER A 83 15.04 -18.62 -0.44
C SER A 83 13.91 -18.13 0.49
N PHE A 84 14.26 -17.26 1.43
CA PHE A 84 13.34 -16.66 2.38
C PHE A 84 13.33 -15.15 2.15
N PHE A 85 12.15 -14.56 2.09
CA PHE A 85 11.97 -13.16 1.79
C PHE A 85 11.32 -12.45 2.98
N ALA A 86 11.87 -11.31 3.38
CA ALA A 86 11.26 -10.45 4.39
C ALA A 86 11.27 -9.00 3.91
N ASN A 87 10.16 -8.30 4.12
CA ASN A 87 10.01 -6.90 3.75
C ASN A 87 9.49 -6.13 4.97
N PHE A 88 10.23 -5.12 5.36
CA PHE A 88 9.88 -4.23 6.47
C PHE A 88 9.67 -2.82 5.96
N LYS A 89 8.71 -2.12 6.55
CA LYS A 89 8.38 -0.75 6.18
C LYS A 89 8.11 0.06 7.44
N ARG A 90 8.86 1.15 7.63
CA ARG A 90 8.68 2.08 8.73
C ARG A 90 8.33 3.46 8.21
N LEU A 91 7.35 4.11 8.80
CA LEU A 91 7.04 5.51 8.51
C LEU A 91 8.11 6.41 9.14
N LYS A 92 8.83 7.16 8.30
CA LYS A 92 9.89 8.09 8.73
C LYS A 92 9.35 9.52 8.91
N LYS A 93 8.55 9.96 7.95
CA LYS A 93 7.86 11.25 8.01
C LYS A 93 6.41 11.08 7.59
N PRO A 94 5.45 11.49 8.40
CA PRO A 94 4.03 11.26 8.10
C PRO A 94 3.51 12.09 6.92
N GLY A 95 4.10 13.27 6.64
CA GLY A 95 3.65 14.10 5.54
C GLY A 95 2.14 14.33 5.53
N TYR A 96 1.49 14.07 4.40
CA TYR A 96 0.04 14.22 4.24
C TYR A 96 -0.81 13.31 5.15
N LEU A 97 -0.25 12.25 5.70
CA LEU A 97 -0.95 11.34 6.60
C LEU A 97 -1.40 12.02 7.90
N LEU A 98 -0.76 13.12 8.30
CA LEU A 98 -1.22 13.94 9.43
C LEU A 98 -2.66 14.43 9.24
N ILE A 99 -3.03 14.70 8.00
CA ILE A 99 -4.37 15.18 7.64
C ILE A 99 -5.27 14.04 7.16
N ALA A 100 -4.77 13.18 6.29
CA ALA A 100 -5.54 12.07 5.74
C ALA A 100 -5.89 10.98 6.77
N GLY A 101 -5.12 10.91 7.86
CA GLY A 101 -5.18 9.84 8.84
C GLY A 101 -4.18 8.73 8.53
N MET A 102 -3.74 8.05 9.58
CA MET A 102 -2.83 6.91 9.46
C MET A 102 -3.58 5.71 8.86
N PRO A 103 -2.96 4.97 7.92
CA PRO A 103 -3.53 3.72 7.45
C PRO A 103 -3.74 2.74 8.61
N SER A 104 -4.93 2.21 8.74
CA SER A 104 -5.24 1.17 9.73
C SER A 104 -4.89 -0.21 9.18
N ASP A 105 -3.60 -0.44 8.92
CA ASP A 105 -3.12 -1.75 8.48
C ASP A 105 -3.00 -2.69 9.68
N LYS A 106 -4.12 -3.35 10.04
CA LYS A 106 -4.14 -4.41 11.07
C LYS A 106 -3.11 -5.52 10.83
N LYS A 107 -2.69 -5.74 9.59
CA LYS A 107 -1.64 -6.72 9.23
C LYS A 107 -0.22 -6.22 9.55
N GLN A 108 0.00 -4.91 9.70
CA GLN A 108 1.33 -4.36 10.04
C GLN A 108 1.57 -4.30 11.55
N GLU A 109 0.54 -4.49 12.39
CA GLU A 109 0.71 -4.51 13.85
C GLU A 109 1.40 -5.79 14.34
N GLU A 110 1.27 -6.91 13.60
CA GLU A 110 1.89 -8.20 13.97
C GLU A 110 3.40 -8.28 13.64
N GLN A 111 3.95 -7.34 12.88
CA GLN A 111 5.36 -7.34 12.44
C GLN A 111 6.06 -5.99 12.70
N LYS A 112 5.72 -5.30 13.77
CA LYS A 112 6.47 -4.11 14.18
C LYS A 112 7.81 -4.55 14.75
N LEU A 113 8.83 -4.50 13.91
CA LEU A 113 10.21 -4.55 14.39
C LEU A 113 10.48 -3.32 15.27
N THR A 114 11.27 -3.52 16.30
CA THR A 114 11.83 -2.40 17.07
C THR A 114 12.77 -1.59 16.18
N ASP A 115 13.01 -0.35 16.55
CA ASP A 115 13.96 0.51 15.82
C ASP A 115 15.37 -0.10 15.79
N GLU A 116 15.76 -0.82 16.84
CA GLU A 116 17.04 -1.52 16.94
C GLU A 116 17.12 -2.70 15.99
N GLU A 117 16.07 -3.52 15.90
CA GLU A 117 15.99 -4.64 14.94
C GLU A 117 16.01 -4.16 13.50
N LEU A 118 15.26 -3.09 13.19
CA LEU A 118 15.26 -2.51 11.85
C LEU A 118 16.64 -1.95 11.46
N ALA A 119 17.32 -1.28 12.40
CA ALA A 119 18.67 -0.78 12.19
C ALA A 119 19.67 -1.92 11.99
N ALA A 120 19.55 -3.02 12.76
CA ALA A 120 20.37 -4.21 12.59
C ALA A 120 20.19 -4.84 11.22
N PHE A 121 18.94 -5.00 10.75
CA PHE A 121 18.66 -5.52 9.40
C PHE A 121 19.14 -4.57 8.29
N ALA A 122 19.02 -3.27 8.49
CA ALA A 122 19.48 -2.27 7.52
C ALA A 122 21.02 -2.21 7.42
N ALA A 123 21.74 -2.65 8.46
CA ALA A 123 23.20 -2.71 8.46
C ALA A 123 23.77 -3.92 7.70
N LEU A 124 22.96 -4.95 7.43
CA LEU A 124 23.38 -6.15 6.71
C LEU A 124 23.78 -5.83 5.27
N LYS A 125 24.81 -6.52 4.81
CA LYS A 125 25.32 -6.42 3.44
C LYS A 125 25.10 -7.74 2.70
N LYS A 126 25.10 -7.66 1.38
CA LYS A 126 25.06 -8.85 0.54
C LYS A 126 26.27 -9.76 0.81
N GLY A 127 25.98 -10.99 1.19
CA GLY A 127 27.00 -12.00 1.53
C GLY A 127 27.20 -12.21 3.03
N ASP A 128 26.57 -11.39 3.88
CA ASP A 128 26.60 -11.63 5.33
C ASP A 128 25.86 -12.92 5.67
N THR A 129 26.33 -13.61 6.70
CA THR A 129 25.73 -14.84 7.20
C THR A 129 24.96 -14.57 8.48
N ILE A 130 23.71 -15.01 8.54
CA ILE A 130 22.85 -14.85 9.70
C ILE A 130 22.60 -16.21 10.33
N PRO A 131 22.89 -16.40 11.65
CA PRO A 131 22.57 -17.64 12.33
C PRO A 131 21.05 -17.77 12.50
N VAL A 132 20.51 -18.91 12.07
CA VAL A 132 19.10 -19.26 12.31
C VAL A 132 19.00 -19.93 13.67
N LYS A 133 18.19 -19.38 14.57
CA LYS A 133 17.99 -19.93 15.92
C LYS A 133 16.96 -21.05 15.92
N GLU A 134 15.84 -20.83 15.24
CA GLU A 134 14.74 -21.80 15.18
C GLU A 134 13.86 -21.56 13.94
N PHE A 135 13.08 -22.56 13.60
CA PHE A 135 12.02 -22.50 12.60
C PHE A 135 10.69 -22.74 13.29
N ASN A 136 9.75 -21.83 13.12
CA ASN A 136 8.39 -21.98 13.61
C ASN A 136 7.47 -22.31 12.44
N ILE A 137 6.74 -23.42 12.55
CA ILE A 137 5.73 -23.81 11.57
C ILE A 137 4.39 -23.22 12.05
N LYS A 138 3.82 -22.34 11.25
CA LYS A 138 2.47 -21.81 11.47
C LYS A 138 1.52 -22.49 10.51
N GLU A 139 0.65 -23.34 11.04
CA GLU A 139 -0.42 -23.92 10.25
C GLU A 139 -1.47 -22.87 9.90
N GLY A 140 -2.02 -22.97 8.70
CA GLY A 140 -3.03 -22.04 8.22
C GLY A 140 -3.82 -22.62 7.06
N GLU A 141 -4.99 -22.07 6.84
CA GLU A 141 -5.86 -22.45 5.73
C GLU A 141 -5.93 -21.30 4.73
N THR A 142 -5.96 -21.65 3.46
CA THR A 142 -6.24 -20.68 2.40
C THR A 142 -7.71 -20.32 2.43
N SER A 143 -8.02 -19.06 2.18
CA SER A 143 -9.41 -18.60 2.05
C SER A 143 -9.68 -18.16 0.62
N PRO A 144 -10.90 -18.37 0.11
CA PRO A 144 -11.27 -17.90 -1.21
C PRO A 144 -11.18 -16.37 -1.29
N PRO A 145 -11.02 -15.79 -2.49
CA PRO A 145 -11.08 -14.36 -2.68
C PRO A 145 -12.37 -13.78 -2.10
N LYS A 146 -12.29 -12.59 -1.52
CA LYS A 146 -13.47 -11.89 -0.99
C LYS A 146 -14.43 -11.56 -2.13
N ARG A 147 -15.74 -11.72 -1.88
CA ARG A 147 -16.77 -11.26 -2.83
C ARG A 147 -16.66 -9.75 -3.03
N TYR A 148 -16.97 -9.30 -4.21
CA TYR A 148 -17.02 -7.88 -4.51
C TYR A 148 -18.15 -7.19 -3.72
N SER A 149 -17.84 -6.05 -3.13
CA SER A 149 -18.83 -5.04 -2.75
C SER A 149 -19.07 -4.12 -3.95
N SER A 150 -20.13 -3.29 -3.90
CA SER A 150 -20.40 -2.32 -4.98
C SER A 150 -19.17 -1.45 -5.30
N GLY A 151 -18.49 -0.93 -4.28
CA GLY A 151 -17.30 -0.11 -4.48
C GLY A 151 -16.10 -0.88 -5.04
N THR A 152 -15.84 -2.11 -4.56
CA THR A 152 -14.71 -2.91 -5.08
C THR A 152 -14.99 -3.45 -6.48
N LEU A 153 -16.27 -3.64 -6.85
CA LEU A 153 -16.65 -4.02 -8.21
C LEU A 153 -16.38 -2.89 -9.20
N ILE A 154 -16.74 -1.65 -8.86
CA ILE A 154 -16.43 -0.48 -9.69
C ILE A 154 -14.94 -0.36 -9.93
N LEU A 155 -14.13 -0.48 -8.87
CA LEU A 155 -12.67 -0.47 -8.99
C LEU A 155 -12.12 -1.62 -9.84
N ALA A 156 -12.71 -2.82 -9.74
CA ALA A 156 -12.33 -3.96 -10.56
C ALA A 156 -12.67 -3.74 -12.04
N MET A 157 -13.81 -3.11 -12.32
CA MET A 157 -14.21 -2.75 -13.69
C MET A 157 -13.29 -1.67 -14.29
N GLU A 158 -12.95 -0.65 -13.51
CA GLU A 158 -11.99 0.40 -13.91
C GLU A 158 -10.60 -0.19 -14.22
N ASN A 159 -10.19 -1.23 -13.52
CA ASN A 159 -8.91 -1.90 -13.67
C ASN A 159 -9.04 -3.29 -14.32
N ALA A 160 -10.07 -3.53 -15.12
CA ALA A 160 -10.39 -4.84 -15.68
C ALA A 160 -9.21 -5.47 -16.45
N GLY A 161 -8.41 -4.66 -17.13
CA GLY A 161 -7.22 -5.11 -17.84
C GLY A 161 -6.16 -5.78 -16.94
N GLN A 162 -6.12 -5.46 -15.65
CA GLN A 162 -5.15 -6.07 -14.72
C GLN A 162 -5.54 -7.49 -14.28
N LEU A 163 -6.82 -7.86 -14.43
CA LEU A 163 -7.36 -9.16 -14.04
C LEU A 163 -7.31 -10.18 -15.19
N ILE A 164 -6.90 -9.75 -16.37
CA ILE A 164 -6.82 -10.60 -17.55
C ILE A 164 -5.43 -11.22 -17.61
N GLU A 165 -5.36 -12.56 -17.57
CA GLU A 165 -4.11 -13.31 -17.66
C GLU A 165 -3.49 -13.25 -19.05
N ASP A 166 -4.33 -13.18 -20.09
CA ASP A 166 -3.91 -13.07 -21.48
C ASP A 166 -3.38 -11.66 -21.80
N GLU A 167 -2.13 -11.59 -22.22
CA GLU A 167 -1.42 -10.34 -22.45
C GLU A 167 -1.93 -9.59 -23.70
N GLU A 168 -2.37 -10.31 -24.74
CA GLU A 168 -2.93 -9.71 -25.95
C GLU A 168 -4.30 -9.07 -25.67
N LEU A 169 -5.16 -9.75 -24.91
CA LEU A 169 -6.45 -9.21 -24.51
C LEU A 169 -6.28 -8.03 -23.53
N ARG A 170 -5.26 -8.06 -22.68
CA ARG A 170 -4.93 -6.96 -21.77
C ARG A 170 -4.55 -5.68 -22.50
N GLU A 171 -3.74 -5.79 -23.53
CA GLU A 171 -3.34 -4.64 -24.36
C GLU A 171 -4.50 -4.05 -25.17
N GLN A 172 -5.42 -4.88 -25.68
CA GLN A 172 -6.62 -4.42 -26.39
C GLN A 172 -7.54 -3.57 -25.50
N ILE A 173 -7.65 -3.91 -24.20
CA ILE A 173 -8.51 -3.18 -23.26
C ILE A 173 -7.86 -1.88 -22.78
N LYS A 174 -6.54 -1.79 -22.74
CA LYS A 174 -5.84 -0.54 -22.39
C LYS A 174 -6.00 0.57 -23.42
N GLY A 175 -6.40 0.22 -24.64
CA GLY A 175 -6.56 1.15 -25.77
C GLY A 175 -7.99 1.65 -26.00
N SER A 176 -8.95 1.24 -25.17
CA SER A 176 -10.37 1.62 -25.31
C SER A 176 -10.83 2.65 -24.25
#